data_e9795a415899c277c1bc37ae89287014
#
_entry.id   e9795a415899c277c1bc37ae89287014
#
_cell.length_a   1.000
_cell.length_b   1.000
_cell.length_c   1.000
_cell.angle_alpha   90.00
_cell.angle_beta   90.00
_cell.angle_gamma   90.00
#
_symmetry.space_group_name_H-M   'P 1'
#
loop_
_entity.id
_entity.type
_entity.pdbx_description
1 polymer ?
#
loop_
_entity_poly.entity_id
_entity_poly.type
_entity_poly.pdbx_seq_one_letter_code
_entity_poly.pdbx_strand_id
1 'polypeptide(L)'
;KNGLHLWYVVKFDKDMDLNKVALDMSKLSEVATVEYNQVIKRGYDTTKKAKGLNRATREAIQTLGSQTQTENMKLQWGIGNDGSVVTGAVTGYDVNCVPAWEKCQGDPSIIVAVVDEGVMYNHEDLANNMWINPAETFGSDEDADGNGYAGDKYGYNFVAGNGHISYTQTGDTGHATHVAGVIAADNNGIGIRGIAGGDGTPKTGVKIMSCQIFSGEGASSVLNQAKAIKYAADNGAVILQCSWSAASGRINPLMGTPSFTSDEEWSNSVVLQKEALEYFIHNAGDPNGVIDGGIAIFAAGNEYAPMVSYPGAYGDFICVTALDPAGKPSCYTNYVSPSGSKNLIAAPGGDANAFKDEKASILSTMPNSAIEGSDLTASQSGYGYMDGTSMACPHVSGVAALGLSYAAKLRKHYRASDFKDLLLASVRDLSGNLSDEKSYWENWGSVGEAAPHLRMNLPAYRGNIGGLIDAQAVLANIDGSNFGAQPMRVPNVYVALDATETVNLNRIYADNVTATEFNVVDSSIAAVSLDNNQLKVKGTKVGTTKASVTNSDGKTQEFVITVRKATGNGWM
;
A
#
# COMPACT_ATOMS: atom_id res chain seq x y z
N LYS A 1 16.19 -18.95 -5.55
CA LYS A 1 17.20 -17.99 -5.04
C LYS A 1 17.19 -16.79 -5.96
N ASN A 2 16.83 -15.63 -5.46
CA ASN A 2 16.51 -14.43 -6.26
C ASN A 2 17.71 -13.53 -6.56
N GLY A 3 18.94 -14.04 -6.44
CA GLY A 3 20.14 -13.29 -6.79
C GLY A 3 20.61 -12.23 -5.79
N LEU A 4 19.77 -11.72 -4.87
CA LEU A 4 20.14 -10.64 -3.93
C LEU A 4 21.40 -10.93 -3.11
N HIS A 5 21.70 -12.20 -2.83
CA HIS A 5 22.92 -12.64 -2.14
C HIS A 5 24.19 -12.51 -3.00
N LEU A 6 24.07 -12.17 -4.27
CA LEU A 6 25.17 -11.96 -5.22
C LEU A 6 25.55 -10.49 -5.36
N TRP A 7 24.83 -9.57 -4.72
CA TRP A 7 25.15 -8.15 -4.73
C TRP A 7 26.22 -7.82 -3.69
N TYR A 8 27.19 -7.04 -4.10
CA TYR A 8 28.29 -6.58 -3.27
C TYR A 8 28.41 -5.06 -3.31
N VAL A 9 28.63 -4.44 -2.16
CA VAL A 9 28.90 -3.01 -2.06
C VAL A 9 30.40 -2.80 -2.14
N VAL A 10 30.87 -2.17 -3.21
CA VAL A 10 32.28 -1.83 -3.39
C VAL A 10 32.52 -0.39 -2.93
N LYS A 11 33.43 -0.23 -1.96
CA LYS A 11 33.93 1.08 -1.49
C LYS A 11 35.34 1.25 -2.03
N PHE A 12 35.65 2.44 -2.53
CA PHE A 12 36.97 2.79 -3.03
C PHE A 12 37.30 4.24 -2.66
N ASP A 13 38.56 4.65 -2.82
CA ASP A 13 38.98 6.00 -2.49
C ASP A 13 38.24 7.04 -3.30
N LYS A 14 37.81 8.10 -2.62
CA LYS A 14 37.04 9.22 -3.22
C LYS A 14 37.76 9.96 -4.35
N ASP A 15 39.08 9.81 -4.44
CA ASP A 15 39.91 10.43 -5.47
C ASP A 15 39.99 9.60 -6.76
N MET A 16 39.41 8.40 -6.78
CA MET A 16 39.31 7.56 -7.97
C MET A 16 38.15 8.02 -8.88
N ASP A 17 38.36 7.92 -10.19
CA ASP A 17 37.29 8.17 -11.15
C ASP A 17 36.25 7.05 -11.09
N LEU A 18 35.05 7.40 -10.58
CA LEU A 18 33.92 6.49 -10.40
C LEU A 18 33.53 5.76 -11.70
N ASN A 19 33.49 6.49 -12.82
CA ASN A 19 33.11 5.91 -14.11
C ASN A 19 34.15 4.92 -14.61
N LYS A 20 35.44 5.22 -14.39
CA LYS A 20 36.53 4.31 -14.74
C LYS A 20 36.48 3.03 -13.91
N VAL A 21 36.28 3.14 -12.58
CA VAL A 21 36.14 1.98 -11.70
C VAL A 21 34.95 1.11 -12.13
N ALA A 22 33.79 1.70 -12.36
CA ALA A 22 32.61 0.98 -12.82
C ALA A 22 32.83 0.27 -14.16
N LEU A 23 33.48 0.96 -15.12
CA LEU A 23 33.83 0.38 -16.42
C LEU A 23 34.82 -0.76 -16.31
N ASP A 24 35.83 -0.65 -15.44
CA ASP A 24 36.81 -1.71 -15.24
C ASP A 24 36.21 -2.93 -14.53
N MET A 25 35.31 -2.71 -13.57
CA MET A 25 34.57 -3.79 -12.92
C MET A 25 33.61 -4.50 -13.90
N SER A 26 32.95 -3.78 -14.77
CA SER A 26 32.00 -4.36 -15.75
C SER A 26 32.67 -5.26 -16.80
N LYS A 27 34.01 -5.22 -16.93
CA LYS A 27 34.79 -6.09 -17.81
C LYS A 27 35.16 -7.45 -17.18
N LEU A 28 34.97 -7.59 -15.88
CA LEU A 28 35.25 -8.85 -15.18
C LEU A 28 34.21 -9.88 -15.54
N SER A 29 34.64 -11.10 -15.89
CA SER A 29 33.74 -12.19 -16.31
C SER A 29 32.77 -12.63 -15.21
N GLU A 30 33.12 -12.38 -13.95
CA GLU A 30 32.35 -12.72 -12.74
C GLU A 30 31.32 -11.66 -12.37
N VAL A 31 31.36 -10.48 -13.03
CA VAL A 31 30.48 -9.35 -12.75
C VAL A 31 29.39 -9.26 -13.83
N ALA A 32 28.15 -9.56 -13.43
CA ALA A 32 27.00 -9.49 -14.33
C ALA A 32 26.49 -8.05 -14.52
N THR A 33 26.52 -7.24 -13.48
CA THR A 33 26.00 -5.86 -13.48
C THR A 33 26.81 -4.99 -12.53
N VAL A 34 27.04 -3.75 -12.91
CA VAL A 34 27.56 -2.70 -12.05
C VAL A 34 26.53 -1.58 -12.00
N GLU A 35 26.09 -1.24 -10.80
CA GLU A 35 25.10 -0.17 -10.57
C GLU A 35 25.66 0.86 -9.59
N TYR A 36 25.40 2.13 -9.87
CA TYR A 36 25.68 3.19 -8.90
C TYR A 36 24.64 3.19 -7.79
N ASN A 37 25.08 3.31 -6.55
CA ASN A 37 24.16 3.48 -5.43
C ASN A 37 23.53 4.88 -5.48
N GLN A 38 22.48 5.00 -6.29
CA GLN A 38 21.79 6.26 -6.55
C GLN A 38 21.11 6.78 -5.28
N VAL A 39 21.06 8.10 -5.18
CA VAL A 39 20.38 8.80 -4.09
C VAL A 39 18.96 9.13 -4.54
N ILE A 40 17.98 8.76 -3.74
CA ILE A 40 16.56 9.03 -3.97
C ILE A 40 16.07 10.04 -2.94
N LYS A 41 15.44 11.11 -3.43
CA LYS A 41 14.83 12.14 -2.60
C LYS A 41 13.38 11.77 -2.27
N ARG A 42 12.85 12.35 -1.21
CA ARG A 42 11.43 12.26 -0.88
C ARG A 42 10.59 12.89 -1.99
N GLY A 43 9.47 12.25 -2.32
CA GLY A 43 8.50 12.75 -3.30
C GLY A 43 7.51 13.77 -2.73
N TYR A 44 7.81 14.37 -1.57
CA TYR A 44 6.94 15.33 -0.88
C TYR A 44 7.75 16.51 -0.31
N ASP A 45 7.07 17.62 -0.03
CA ASP A 45 7.68 18.86 0.45
C ASP A 45 8.05 18.74 1.94
N THR A 46 9.34 18.69 2.23
CA THR A 46 9.88 18.59 3.59
C THR A 46 9.93 19.92 4.33
N THR A 47 9.60 21.02 3.68
CA THR A 47 9.65 22.37 4.29
C THR A 47 8.33 22.76 4.94
N LYS A 48 7.23 22.08 4.61
CA LYS A 48 5.90 22.35 5.15
C LYS A 48 5.63 21.49 6.38
N LYS A 49 5.18 22.14 7.45
CA LYS A 49 4.59 21.46 8.60
C LYS A 49 3.10 21.22 8.35
N ALA A 50 2.60 20.09 8.84
CA ALA A 50 1.17 19.77 8.76
C ALA A 50 0.34 20.75 9.59
N LYS A 51 -0.85 21.08 9.10
CA LYS A 51 -1.85 21.80 9.89
C LYS A 51 -2.46 20.84 10.92
N GLY A 52 -2.27 21.14 12.19
CA GLY A 52 -2.83 20.36 13.29
C GLY A 52 -4.32 20.61 13.52
N LEU A 53 -4.97 19.70 14.24
CA LEU A 53 -6.26 20.01 14.88
C LEU A 53 -6.07 21.22 15.78
N ASN A 54 -7.03 22.17 15.74
CA ASN A 54 -6.95 23.31 16.64
C ASN A 54 -7.03 22.85 18.11
N ARG A 55 -6.47 23.65 19.02
CA ARG A 55 -6.36 23.30 20.44
C ARG A 55 -7.70 22.95 21.09
N ALA A 56 -8.77 23.73 20.78
CA ALA A 56 -10.09 23.51 21.35
C ALA A 56 -10.71 22.16 20.89
N THR A 57 -10.55 21.80 19.61
CA THR A 57 -10.99 20.51 19.08
C THR A 57 -10.22 19.37 19.73
N ARG A 58 -8.91 19.55 19.98
CA ARG A 58 -8.03 18.55 20.58
C ARG A 58 -8.30 18.36 22.08
N GLU A 59 -8.55 19.43 22.83
CA GLU A 59 -8.95 19.35 24.25
C GLU A 59 -10.33 18.71 24.39
N ALA A 60 -11.26 18.96 23.48
CA ALA A 60 -12.54 18.26 23.39
C ALA A 60 -12.36 16.77 23.11
N ILE A 61 -11.44 16.40 22.23
CA ILE A 61 -11.07 15.02 21.90
C ILE A 61 -10.56 14.28 23.13
N GLN A 62 -9.68 14.89 23.92
CA GLN A 62 -9.11 14.27 25.13
C GLN A 62 -10.10 14.16 26.30
N THR A 63 -11.17 14.98 26.30
CA THR A 63 -12.11 15.10 27.46
C THR A 63 -13.35 14.21 27.31
N LEU A 64 -13.71 13.73 26.13
CA LEU A 64 -15.03 13.13 25.83
C LEU A 64 -15.06 11.59 25.72
N GLY A 65 -13.93 10.88 25.83
CA GLY A 65 -13.90 9.41 25.84
C GLY A 65 -14.48 8.78 24.56
N SER A 66 -15.15 7.64 24.63
CA SER A 66 -15.62 6.85 23.50
C SER A 66 -16.59 7.55 22.52
N GLN A 67 -17.21 8.67 22.90
CA GLN A 67 -17.99 9.49 21.97
C GLN A 67 -17.13 10.27 20.96
N THR A 68 -15.88 10.51 21.30
CA THR A 68 -14.95 11.37 20.52
C THR A 68 -14.47 10.73 19.23
N GLN A 69 -14.18 9.43 19.22
CA GLN A 69 -13.73 8.75 18.01
C GLN A 69 -14.81 8.77 16.91
N THR A 70 -16.09 8.66 17.29
CA THR A 70 -17.21 8.75 16.35
C THR A 70 -17.37 10.18 15.78
N GLU A 71 -17.08 11.21 16.58
CA GLU A 71 -17.12 12.60 16.09
C GLU A 71 -15.92 12.95 15.22
N ASN A 72 -14.74 12.41 15.55
CA ASN A 72 -13.53 12.57 14.74
C ASN A 72 -13.62 11.85 13.39
N MET A 73 -14.36 10.74 13.31
CA MET A 73 -14.62 10.08 12.03
C MET A 73 -15.27 11.01 10.99
N LYS A 74 -16.02 12.03 11.38
CA LYS A 74 -16.53 13.04 10.46
C LYS A 74 -15.43 13.88 9.82
N LEU A 75 -14.28 14.00 10.48
CA LEU A 75 -13.09 14.68 9.96
C LEU A 75 -12.22 13.72 9.11
N GLN A 76 -12.40 12.42 9.27
CA GLN A 76 -11.73 11.38 8.50
C GLN A 76 -12.57 10.98 7.27
N TRP A 77 -12.88 11.95 6.41
CA TRP A 77 -13.74 11.74 5.25
C TRP A 77 -13.24 10.63 4.31
N GLY A 78 -11.94 10.34 4.29
CA GLY A 78 -11.38 9.24 3.51
C GLY A 78 -11.90 7.86 3.92
N ILE A 79 -12.34 7.71 5.18
CA ILE A 79 -12.87 6.48 5.76
C ILE A 79 -14.40 6.44 5.72
N GLY A 80 -15.04 7.59 5.95
CA GLY A 80 -16.50 7.73 5.94
C GLY A 80 -16.91 9.16 5.59
N ASN A 81 -17.30 9.39 4.34
CA ASN A 81 -17.65 10.69 3.81
C ASN A 81 -19.18 10.88 3.79
N ASP A 82 -19.71 11.62 4.77
CA ASP A 82 -21.12 12.00 4.83
C ASP A 82 -21.43 13.32 4.10
N GLY A 83 -20.44 13.93 3.43
CA GLY A 83 -20.56 15.21 2.72
C GLY A 83 -20.44 16.44 3.61
N SER A 84 -20.22 16.28 4.92
CA SER A 84 -20.24 17.41 5.88
C SER A 84 -18.86 18.00 6.19
N VAL A 85 -17.77 17.35 5.80
CA VAL A 85 -16.41 17.73 6.21
C VAL A 85 -16.00 19.11 5.72
N VAL A 86 -16.34 19.45 4.47
CA VAL A 86 -16.13 20.76 3.85
C VAL A 86 -17.25 21.08 2.87
N THR A 87 -17.48 22.36 2.60
CA THR A 87 -18.44 22.78 1.57
C THR A 87 -18.00 22.26 0.20
N GLY A 88 -18.86 21.50 -0.46
CA GLY A 88 -18.58 20.87 -1.76
C GLY A 88 -18.12 19.43 -1.69
N ALA A 89 -17.93 18.86 -0.50
CA ALA A 89 -17.77 17.42 -0.34
C ALA A 89 -19.04 16.68 -0.78
N VAL A 90 -18.87 15.46 -1.29
CA VAL A 90 -19.98 14.62 -1.79
C VAL A 90 -19.98 13.30 -1.06
N THR A 91 -21.12 12.98 -0.45
CA THR A 91 -21.30 11.73 0.32
C THR A 91 -20.88 10.49 -0.46
N GLY A 92 -20.16 9.60 0.21
CA GLY A 92 -19.81 8.29 -0.29
C GLY A 92 -18.52 8.25 -1.13
N TYR A 93 -17.82 9.36 -1.35
CA TYR A 93 -16.47 9.32 -1.94
C TYR A 93 -15.41 9.11 -0.85
N ASP A 94 -15.40 7.90 -0.30
CA ASP A 94 -14.50 7.36 0.71
C ASP A 94 -14.15 5.91 0.35
N VAL A 95 -13.36 5.22 1.17
CA VAL A 95 -13.00 3.81 0.93
C VAL A 95 -14.04 2.80 1.45
N ASN A 96 -15.23 3.26 1.86
CA ASN A 96 -16.37 2.40 2.25
C ASN A 96 -16.03 1.42 3.39
N CYS A 97 -15.28 1.89 4.40
CA CYS A 97 -14.86 1.05 5.53
C CYS A 97 -15.95 0.74 6.53
N VAL A 98 -16.86 1.70 6.78
CA VAL A 98 -17.84 1.58 7.87
C VAL A 98 -18.67 0.30 7.77
N PRO A 99 -19.28 -0.06 6.62
CA PRO A 99 -19.97 -1.33 6.49
C PRO A 99 -19.02 -2.55 6.44
N ALA A 100 -17.78 -2.38 5.98
CA ALA A 100 -16.79 -3.46 5.98
C ALA A 100 -16.40 -3.89 7.41
N TRP A 101 -16.37 -2.95 8.34
CA TRP A 101 -16.04 -3.23 9.75
C TRP A 101 -17.04 -4.13 10.49
N GLU A 102 -18.25 -4.28 9.97
CA GLU A 102 -19.20 -5.29 10.49
C GLU A 102 -18.66 -6.72 10.31
N LYS A 103 -17.83 -6.95 9.29
CA LYS A 103 -17.24 -8.26 9.00
C LYS A 103 -15.85 -8.44 9.63
N CYS A 104 -14.98 -7.43 9.52
CA CYS A 104 -13.60 -7.48 10.00
C CYS A 104 -13.07 -6.08 10.27
N GLN A 105 -12.18 -5.92 11.26
CA GLN A 105 -11.61 -4.65 11.67
C GLN A 105 -10.07 -4.70 11.76
N GLY A 106 -9.47 -5.85 11.43
CA GLY A 106 -8.04 -6.10 11.49
C GLY A 106 -7.71 -7.50 12.01
N ASP A 107 -6.45 -7.90 11.87
CA ASP A 107 -5.89 -9.14 12.43
C ASP A 107 -4.39 -8.92 12.70
N PRO A 108 -3.89 -9.20 13.91
CA PRO A 108 -2.50 -8.95 14.28
C PRO A 108 -1.46 -9.83 13.54
N SER A 109 -1.90 -10.87 12.84
CA SER A 109 -1.04 -11.68 11.99
C SER A 109 -0.67 -10.98 10.67
N ILE A 110 -1.39 -9.92 10.29
CA ILE A 110 -1.12 -9.16 9.08
C ILE A 110 -0.17 -8.02 9.39
N ILE A 111 1.01 -8.04 8.75
CA ILE A 111 2.07 -7.05 8.95
C ILE A 111 2.18 -6.19 7.69
N VAL A 112 2.12 -4.87 7.89
CA VAL A 112 2.35 -3.85 6.86
C VAL A 112 3.67 -3.16 7.14
N ALA A 113 4.63 -3.28 6.24
CA ALA A 113 5.89 -2.56 6.31
C ALA A 113 5.73 -1.15 5.73
N VAL A 114 5.90 -0.14 6.57
CA VAL A 114 5.95 1.27 6.17
C VAL A 114 7.41 1.58 5.82
N VAL A 115 7.70 1.65 4.53
CA VAL A 115 9.04 1.96 4.01
C VAL A 115 9.08 3.46 3.72
N ASP A 116 9.50 4.27 4.70
CA ASP A 116 9.34 5.73 4.68
C ASP A 116 10.31 6.42 5.66
N GLU A 117 9.93 7.56 6.27
CA GLU A 117 10.52 8.09 7.48
C GLU A 117 10.31 7.13 8.66
N GLY A 118 10.82 7.47 9.84
CA GLY A 118 10.53 6.72 11.06
C GLY A 118 9.10 6.92 11.55
N VAL A 119 8.42 5.83 11.88
CA VAL A 119 7.11 5.87 12.53
C VAL A 119 7.27 6.18 14.02
N MET A 120 6.47 7.09 14.55
CA MET A 120 6.37 7.33 16.00
C MET A 120 5.74 6.12 16.69
N TYR A 121 6.57 5.13 16.99
CA TYR A 121 6.17 3.81 17.53
C TYR A 121 5.47 3.88 18.90
N ASN A 122 5.63 4.97 19.64
CA ASN A 122 5.00 5.21 20.94
C ASN A 122 3.83 6.21 20.88
N HIS A 123 3.34 6.53 19.69
CA HIS A 123 2.11 7.34 19.52
C HIS A 123 0.94 6.64 20.19
N GLU A 124 0.09 7.39 20.94
CA GLU A 124 -1.03 6.83 21.70
C GLU A 124 -2.02 5.99 20.87
N ASP A 125 -2.18 6.32 19.58
CA ASP A 125 -3.02 5.59 18.63
C ASP A 125 -2.27 4.53 17.80
N LEU A 126 -0.96 4.36 17.95
CA LEU A 126 -0.20 3.40 17.15
C LEU A 126 0.50 2.32 17.99
N ALA A 127 0.83 2.62 19.24
CA ALA A 127 1.70 1.76 20.07
C ALA A 127 1.20 0.31 20.19
N ASN A 128 -0.12 0.09 20.26
CA ASN A 128 -0.71 -1.25 20.30
C ASN A 128 -0.63 -2.01 18.98
N ASN A 129 -0.53 -1.29 17.86
CA ASN A 129 -0.52 -1.84 16.52
C ASN A 129 0.86 -1.79 15.85
N MET A 130 1.91 -1.47 16.61
CA MET A 130 3.28 -1.66 16.13
C MET A 130 3.64 -3.14 16.06
N TRP A 131 4.35 -3.51 15.00
CA TRP A 131 5.05 -4.79 14.96
C TRP A 131 6.16 -4.80 16.01
N ILE A 132 6.36 -5.94 16.64
CA ILE A 132 7.37 -6.11 17.68
C ILE A 132 8.19 -7.35 17.36
N ASN A 133 9.51 -7.20 17.21
CA ASN A 133 10.44 -8.30 17.28
C ASN A 133 10.60 -8.71 18.75
N PRO A 134 10.09 -9.89 19.16
CA PRO A 134 10.08 -10.26 20.58
C PRO A 134 11.48 -10.62 21.12
N ALA A 135 12.41 -10.94 20.23
CA ALA A 135 13.79 -11.30 20.63
C ALA A 135 14.63 -10.05 20.94
N GLU A 136 14.26 -8.90 20.39
CA GLU A 136 15.08 -7.70 20.38
C GLU A 136 14.72 -6.70 21.48
N THR A 137 15.73 -5.96 21.93
CA THR A 137 15.59 -4.79 22.81
C THR A 137 15.79 -3.52 21.98
N PHE A 138 14.83 -2.60 22.04
CA PHE A 138 14.88 -1.35 21.27
C PHE A 138 16.20 -0.61 21.41
N GLY A 139 16.87 -0.36 20.29
CA GLY A 139 18.11 0.37 20.22
C GLY A 139 19.32 -0.33 20.83
N SER A 140 19.25 -1.62 21.12
CA SER A 140 20.41 -2.43 21.51
C SER A 140 21.42 -2.54 20.36
N ASP A 141 22.70 -2.64 20.68
CA ASP A 141 23.73 -3.01 19.72
C ASP A 141 23.86 -4.56 19.56
N GLU A 142 23.08 -5.31 20.32
CA GLU A 142 23.02 -6.77 20.25
C GLU A 142 21.94 -7.20 19.23
N ASP A 143 22.32 -8.08 18.32
CA ASP A 143 21.43 -8.78 17.39
C ASP A 143 21.09 -10.15 18.02
N ALA A 144 20.02 -10.18 18.81
CA ALA A 144 19.70 -11.31 19.65
C ALA A 144 19.07 -12.49 18.90
N ASP A 145 18.46 -12.27 17.73
CA ASP A 145 17.90 -13.31 16.89
C ASP A 145 18.81 -13.70 15.70
N GLY A 146 19.91 -12.97 15.50
CA GLY A 146 20.92 -13.25 14.47
C GLY A 146 20.43 -12.94 13.05
N ASN A 147 19.47 -12.04 12.89
CA ASN A 147 18.91 -11.65 11.59
C ASN A 147 19.78 -10.61 10.83
N GLY A 148 20.82 -10.08 11.48
CA GLY A 148 21.72 -9.06 10.94
C GLY A 148 21.31 -7.62 11.24
N TYR A 149 20.30 -7.40 12.11
CA TYR A 149 19.72 -6.08 12.40
C TYR A 149 19.54 -5.86 13.91
N ALA A 150 20.61 -5.51 14.58
CA ALA A 150 20.65 -5.31 16.04
C ALA A 150 19.61 -4.29 16.51
N GLY A 151 18.87 -4.61 17.57
CA GLY A 151 17.94 -3.73 18.26
C GLY A 151 16.67 -3.37 17.48
N ASP A 152 16.28 -4.14 16.50
CA ASP A 152 15.20 -3.90 15.53
C ASP A 152 13.79 -4.15 16.07
N LYS A 153 13.53 -3.79 17.32
CA LYS A 153 12.28 -4.10 18.04
C LYS A 153 11.00 -3.66 17.33
N TYR A 154 11.00 -2.49 16.69
CA TYR A 154 9.83 -1.93 15.96
C TYR A 154 10.06 -1.84 14.45
N GLY A 155 11.14 -2.43 13.97
CA GLY A 155 11.69 -2.28 12.65
C GLY A 155 13.11 -1.69 12.71
N TYR A 156 13.62 -1.15 11.60
CA TYR A 156 15.02 -0.76 11.50
C TYR A 156 15.22 0.57 10.77
N ASN A 157 16.21 1.34 11.19
CA ASN A 157 16.64 2.58 10.54
C ASN A 157 17.80 2.28 9.58
N PHE A 158 17.50 2.12 8.30
CA PHE A 158 18.48 1.80 7.26
C PHE A 158 19.39 2.98 6.89
N VAL A 159 19.01 4.21 7.27
CA VAL A 159 19.85 5.39 7.08
C VAL A 159 20.97 5.42 8.11
N ALA A 160 20.63 5.21 9.38
CA ALA A 160 21.58 5.17 10.49
C ALA A 160 22.28 3.81 10.64
N GLY A 161 21.69 2.72 10.12
CA GLY A 161 22.20 1.36 10.24
C GLY A 161 22.06 0.78 11.65
N ASN A 162 20.94 1.07 12.34
CA ASN A 162 20.65 0.58 13.70
C ASN A 162 19.14 0.49 13.97
N GLY A 163 18.75 -0.11 15.11
CA GLY A 163 17.36 -0.27 15.54
C GLY A 163 16.70 0.99 16.12
N HIS A 164 17.39 2.15 16.16
CA HIS A 164 16.80 3.39 16.63
C HIS A 164 15.95 4.06 15.54
N ILE A 165 14.65 3.88 15.61
CA ILE A 165 13.70 4.60 14.75
C ILE A 165 13.64 6.05 15.20
N SER A 166 13.94 6.99 14.29
CA SER A 166 13.88 8.43 14.53
C SER A 166 12.72 9.08 13.81
N TYR A 167 12.01 10.01 14.45
CA TYR A 167 10.86 10.72 13.90
C TYR A 167 10.81 12.20 14.34
N THR A 168 11.87 12.69 14.95
CA THR A 168 11.98 14.07 15.48
C THR A 168 13.28 14.76 15.06
N GLN A 169 13.98 14.23 14.06
CA GLN A 169 15.16 14.87 13.50
C GLN A 169 14.76 16.15 12.75
N THR A 170 15.67 17.13 12.72
CA THR A 170 15.46 18.31 11.87
C THR A 170 15.26 17.86 10.42
N GLY A 171 14.13 18.22 9.82
CA GLY A 171 13.74 17.76 8.48
C GLY A 171 12.82 16.54 8.44
N ASP A 172 12.56 15.85 9.57
CA ASP A 172 11.48 14.88 9.65
C ASP A 172 10.13 15.61 9.63
N THR A 173 9.20 15.09 8.82
CA THR A 173 7.89 15.72 8.58
C THR A 173 6.75 15.02 9.31
N GLY A 174 7.00 13.87 9.95
CA GLY A 174 5.99 13.01 10.52
C GLY A 174 5.21 12.19 9.47
N HIS A 175 5.67 12.20 8.23
CA HIS A 175 5.02 11.57 7.07
C HIS A 175 4.74 10.07 7.31
N ALA A 176 5.72 9.29 7.76
CA ALA A 176 5.53 7.86 8.06
C ALA A 176 4.51 7.61 9.18
N THR A 177 4.49 8.48 10.20
CA THR A 177 3.52 8.38 11.31
C THR A 177 2.11 8.65 10.79
N HIS A 178 1.95 9.64 9.89
CA HIS A 178 0.69 9.96 9.24
C HIS A 178 0.19 8.78 8.38
N VAL A 179 1.06 8.22 7.56
CA VAL A 179 0.80 7.02 6.74
C VAL A 179 0.36 5.84 7.61
N ALA A 180 1.09 5.56 8.70
CA ALA A 180 0.78 4.47 9.62
C ALA A 180 -0.59 4.63 10.28
N GLY A 181 -0.98 5.86 10.64
CA GLY A 181 -2.28 6.15 11.25
C GLY A 181 -3.46 5.86 10.33
N VAL A 182 -3.37 6.20 9.04
CA VAL A 182 -4.41 5.85 8.05
C VAL A 182 -4.65 4.35 8.00
N ILE A 183 -3.58 3.55 8.10
CA ILE A 183 -3.67 2.08 8.03
C ILE A 183 -4.20 1.49 9.34
N ALA A 184 -3.59 1.86 10.48
CA ALA A 184 -3.65 1.07 11.71
C ALA A 184 -3.81 1.88 13.01
N ALA A 185 -4.23 3.16 12.96
CA ALA A 185 -4.58 3.84 14.21
C ALA A 185 -5.58 3.02 15.01
N ASP A 186 -5.32 2.84 16.31
CA ASP A 186 -6.02 1.91 17.18
C ASP A 186 -7.47 2.38 17.44
N ASN A 187 -8.40 1.46 17.43
CA ASN A 187 -9.79 1.71 17.82
C ASN A 187 -9.93 1.76 19.35
N ASN A 188 -9.16 2.60 20.02
CA ASN A 188 -9.04 2.69 21.47
C ASN A 188 -9.97 3.73 22.12
N GLY A 189 -10.85 4.36 21.34
CA GLY A 189 -11.82 5.36 21.82
C GLY A 189 -11.27 6.78 21.92
N ILE A 190 -9.99 7.02 21.55
CA ILE A 190 -9.36 8.34 21.49
C ILE A 190 -8.90 8.65 20.06
N GLY A 191 -8.51 9.89 19.80
CA GLY A 191 -7.87 10.32 18.55
C GLY A 191 -8.64 9.94 17.29
N ILE A 192 -8.02 9.17 16.42
CA ILE A 192 -8.55 8.76 15.13
C ILE A 192 -8.66 7.24 15.01
N ARG A 193 -9.18 6.76 13.89
CA ARG A 193 -9.27 5.32 13.62
C ARG A 193 -8.64 4.99 12.27
N GLY A 194 -7.77 3.99 12.27
CA GLY A 194 -7.20 3.41 11.05
C GLY A 194 -8.17 2.41 10.38
N ILE A 195 -7.95 2.16 9.09
CA ILE A 195 -8.79 1.27 8.28
C ILE A 195 -8.80 -0.16 8.85
N ALA A 196 -7.65 -0.63 9.34
CA ALA A 196 -7.45 -1.95 9.92
C ALA A 196 -6.93 -1.88 11.37
N GLY A 197 -7.36 -0.87 12.14
CA GLY A 197 -6.86 -0.55 13.48
C GLY A 197 -7.34 -1.46 14.62
N GLY A 198 -8.20 -2.43 14.35
CA GLY A 198 -8.72 -3.37 15.36
C GLY A 198 -10.16 -3.09 15.79
N ASP A 199 -10.68 -3.96 16.66
CA ASP A 199 -12.08 -4.01 17.09
C ASP A 199 -12.36 -3.26 18.41
N GLY A 200 -11.39 -2.56 18.95
CA GLY A 200 -11.46 -1.90 20.24
C GLY A 200 -10.80 -2.70 21.37
N THR A 201 -10.50 -3.97 21.13
CA THR A 201 -9.62 -4.75 22.01
C THR A 201 -8.17 -4.41 21.68
N PRO A 202 -7.33 -4.09 22.68
CA PRO A 202 -5.93 -3.75 22.43
C PRO A 202 -5.19 -4.82 21.62
N LYS A 203 -4.39 -4.40 20.65
CA LYS A 203 -3.54 -5.25 19.80
C LYS A 203 -4.26 -6.15 18.79
N THR A 204 -5.56 -5.92 18.52
CA THR A 204 -6.32 -6.68 17.50
C THR A 204 -6.18 -6.11 16.08
N GLY A 205 -5.61 -4.91 15.92
CA GLY A 205 -5.31 -4.32 14.63
C GLY A 205 -4.11 -4.98 13.93
N VAL A 206 -3.98 -4.71 12.64
CA VAL A 206 -2.80 -5.10 11.85
C VAL A 206 -1.53 -4.46 12.40
N LYS A 207 -0.37 -5.04 12.09
CA LYS A 207 0.89 -4.59 12.67
C LYS A 207 1.69 -3.73 11.69
N ILE A 208 2.17 -2.59 12.18
CA ILE A 208 3.03 -1.66 11.45
C ILE A 208 4.48 -1.95 11.76
N MET A 209 5.27 -2.31 10.75
CA MET A 209 6.72 -2.44 10.81
C MET A 209 7.37 -1.18 10.25
N SER A 210 8.19 -0.48 11.04
CA SER A 210 8.85 0.76 10.61
C SER A 210 10.16 0.44 9.89
N CYS A 211 10.16 0.55 8.57
CA CYS A 211 11.35 0.37 7.72
C CYS A 211 11.87 1.74 7.29
N GLN A 212 12.66 2.38 8.16
CA GLN A 212 13.06 3.78 7.97
C GLN A 212 14.15 3.92 6.91
N ILE A 213 13.81 4.56 5.79
CA ILE A 213 14.72 4.86 4.67
C ILE A 213 14.98 6.35 4.48
N PHE A 214 14.24 7.22 5.17
CA PHE A 214 14.48 8.66 5.25
C PHE A 214 14.63 9.10 6.70
N SER A 215 15.56 10.02 6.96
CA SER A 215 15.81 10.56 8.31
C SER A 215 16.34 11.98 8.21
N GLY A 216 15.74 12.91 8.92
CA GLY A 216 16.10 14.32 8.88
C GLY A 216 16.07 14.88 7.44
N GLU A 217 17.07 15.67 7.08
CA GLU A 217 17.24 16.20 5.71
C GLU A 217 17.92 15.20 4.76
N GLY A 218 18.28 14.01 5.27
CA GLY A 218 19.01 12.99 4.53
C GLY A 218 18.17 12.34 3.42
N ALA A 219 18.79 12.12 2.27
CA ALA A 219 18.22 11.34 1.20
C ALA A 219 18.47 9.84 1.41
N SER A 220 17.60 9.00 0.86
CA SER A 220 17.78 7.56 0.84
C SER A 220 18.64 7.12 -0.33
N SER A 221 19.21 5.93 -0.26
CA SER A 221 19.89 5.30 -1.39
C SER A 221 19.13 4.07 -1.85
N VAL A 222 19.33 3.66 -3.11
CA VAL A 222 18.78 2.41 -3.66
C VAL A 222 19.15 1.21 -2.78
N LEU A 223 20.38 1.18 -2.26
CA LEU A 223 20.83 0.13 -1.34
C LEU A 223 20.01 0.08 -0.05
N ASN A 224 19.73 1.25 0.57
CA ASN A 224 18.93 1.32 1.79
C ASN A 224 17.49 0.85 1.54
N GLN A 225 16.91 1.22 0.40
CA GLN A 225 15.60 0.75 -0.01
C GLN A 225 15.57 -0.77 -0.23
N ALA A 226 16.54 -1.31 -0.96
CA ALA A 226 16.63 -2.75 -1.21
C ALA A 226 16.78 -3.56 0.08
N LYS A 227 17.60 -3.07 1.03
CA LYS A 227 17.74 -3.68 2.36
C LYS A 227 16.43 -3.63 3.15
N ALA A 228 15.74 -2.49 3.17
CA ALA A 228 14.46 -2.31 3.85
C ALA A 228 13.37 -3.24 3.30
N ILE A 229 13.28 -3.35 1.98
CA ILE A 229 12.32 -4.21 1.28
C ILE A 229 12.59 -5.69 1.59
N LYS A 230 13.87 -6.12 1.51
CA LYS A 230 14.23 -7.49 1.85
C LYS A 230 13.96 -7.80 3.32
N TYR A 231 14.37 -6.90 4.23
CA TYR A 231 14.10 -7.02 5.67
C TYR A 231 12.61 -7.19 5.96
N ALA A 232 11.76 -6.37 5.32
CA ALA A 232 10.31 -6.46 5.48
C ALA A 232 9.76 -7.84 5.10
N ALA A 233 10.21 -8.40 3.96
CA ALA A 233 9.82 -9.74 3.53
C ALA A 233 10.28 -10.83 4.51
N ASP A 234 11.54 -10.77 4.94
CA ASP A 234 12.15 -11.77 5.82
C ASP A 234 11.54 -11.77 7.23
N ASN A 235 10.99 -10.63 7.67
CA ASN A 235 10.34 -10.45 8.97
C ASN A 235 8.80 -10.53 8.92
N GLY A 236 8.24 -11.11 7.85
CA GLY A 236 6.85 -11.50 7.76
C GLY A 236 5.89 -10.42 7.30
N ALA A 237 6.35 -9.26 6.84
CA ALA A 237 5.47 -8.29 6.22
C ALA A 237 4.89 -8.83 4.91
N VAL A 238 3.60 -8.64 4.70
CA VAL A 238 2.86 -9.10 3.51
C VAL A 238 2.37 -7.95 2.63
N ILE A 239 2.41 -6.73 3.14
CA ILE A 239 2.12 -5.50 2.41
C ILE A 239 3.30 -4.55 2.56
N LEU A 240 3.79 -4.03 1.44
CA LEU A 240 4.82 -3.00 1.38
C LEU A 240 4.14 -1.67 1.06
N GLN A 241 4.11 -0.78 2.02
CA GLN A 241 3.55 0.57 1.91
C GLN A 241 4.67 1.54 1.55
N CYS A 242 4.62 2.11 0.35
CA CYS A 242 5.64 2.98 -0.22
C CYS A 242 5.03 4.33 -0.67
N SER A 243 4.96 5.29 0.25
CA SER A 243 4.48 6.64 -0.07
C SER A 243 5.59 7.54 -0.64
N TRP A 244 6.36 7.00 -1.57
CA TRP A 244 7.45 7.67 -2.26
C TRP A 244 7.57 7.13 -3.70
N SER A 245 8.24 7.92 -4.56
CA SER A 245 8.50 7.55 -5.96
C SER A 245 9.71 8.33 -6.51
N ALA A 246 10.24 7.89 -7.64
CA ALA A 246 11.02 8.75 -8.52
C ALA A 246 10.10 9.85 -9.09
N ALA A 247 10.67 10.93 -9.61
CA ALA A 247 9.87 11.94 -10.28
C ALA A 247 9.24 11.39 -11.58
N SER A 248 8.08 11.91 -11.98
CA SER A 248 7.47 11.53 -13.25
C SER A 248 8.43 11.78 -14.43
N GLY A 249 8.52 10.83 -15.35
CA GLY A 249 9.30 10.98 -16.58
C GLY A 249 8.80 12.10 -17.52
N ARG A 250 7.67 12.73 -17.21
CA ARG A 250 7.09 13.85 -17.96
C ARG A 250 7.39 15.22 -17.35
N ILE A 251 8.07 15.29 -16.22
CA ILE A 251 8.52 16.56 -15.66
C ILE A 251 9.92 16.93 -16.18
N ASN A 252 10.26 18.22 -16.01
CA ASN A 252 11.53 18.75 -16.47
C ASN A 252 12.72 18.08 -15.75
N PRO A 253 13.72 17.52 -16.48
CA PRO A 253 14.93 16.92 -15.89
C PRO A 253 15.73 17.85 -14.98
N LEU A 254 15.51 19.17 -15.04
CA LEU A 254 16.18 20.15 -14.18
C LEU A 254 15.85 20.05 -12.69
N MET A 255 14.85 19.23 -12.31
CA MET A 255 14.50 19.01 -10.89
C MET A 255 15.52 18.17 -10.12
N GLY A 256 16.52 17.60 -10.80
CA GLY A 256 17.65 16.91 -10.16
C GLY A 256 17.27 15.62 -9.41
N THR A 257 16.12 15.04 -9.73
CA THR A 257 15.66 13.74 -9.22
C THR A 257 15.66 12.72 -10.37
N PRO A 258 15.98 11.43 -10.10
CA PRO A 258 15.78 10.39 -11.10
C PRO A 258 14.35 10.39 -11.63
N SER A 259 14.19 10.26 -12.94
CA SER A 259 12.88 10.14 -13.59
C SER A 259 12.98 9.08 -14.70
N PHE A 260 11.93 8.32 -14.91
CA PHE A 260 11.90 7.22 -15.88
C PHE A 260 10.64 7.31 -16.73
N THR A 261 10.76 6.97 -18.02
CA THR A 261 9.68 7.07 -19.00
C THR A 261 9.12 5.72 -19.43
N SER A 262 9.76 4.62 -19.05
CA SER A 262 9.33 3.26 -19.39
C SER A 262 9.79 2.22 -18.37
N ASP A 263 9.14 1.06 -18.38
CA ASP A 263 9.51 -0.12 -17.57
C ASP A 263 10.95 -0.56 -17.85
N GLU A 264 11.37 -0.52 -19.11
CA GLU A 264 12.72 -0.90 -19.52
C GLU A 264 13.77 0.08 -18.95
N GLU A 265 13.52 1.39 -19.07
CA GLU A 265 14.43 2.41 -18.54
C GLU A 265 14.59 2.27 -17.02
N TRP A 266 13.46 2.16 -16.28
CA TRP A 266 13.50 1.99 -14.84
C TRP A 266 14.22 0.70 -14.43
N SER A 267 13.82 -0.44 -15.02
CA SER A 267 14.36 -1.75 -14.65
C SER A 267 15.84 -1.92 -14.96
N ASN A 268 16.35 -1.23 -15.98
CA ASN A 268 17.78 -1.25 -16.34
C ASN A 268 18.60 -0.24 -15.53
N SER A 269 17.97 0.82 -15.01
CA SER A 269 18.67 1.88 -14.28
C SER A 269 18.78 1.63 -12.77
N VAL A 270 17.86 0.84 -12.18
CA VAL A 270 17.80 0.54 -10.74
C VAL A 270 17.53 -0.94 -10.50
N VAL A 271 18.43 -1.78 -11.03
CA VAL A 271 18.32 -3.25 -11.03
C VAL A 271 18.16 -3.80 -9.62
N LEU A 272 18.98 -3.32 -8.67
CA LEU A 272 18.92 -3.76 -7.27
C LEU A 272 17.58 -3.46 -6.60
N GLN A 273 16.99 -2.27 -6.86
CA GLN A 273 15.67 -1.91 -6.34
C GLN A 273 14.60 -2.86 -6.91
N LYS A 274 14.65 -3.10 -8.23
CA LYS A 274 13.73 -4.01 -8.90
C LYS A 274 13.82 -5.42 -8.35
N GLU A 275 15.02 -5.98 -8.24
CA GLU A 275 15.23 -7.32 -7.68
C GLU A 275 14.75 -7.45 -6.22
N ALA A 276 14.92 -6.40 -5.40
CA ALA A 276 14.42 -6.39 -4.04
C ALA A 276 12.88 -6.38 -3.99
N LEU A 277 12.24 -5.61 -4.87
CA LEU A 277 10.77 -5.58 -5.01
C LEU A 277 10.22 -6.90 -5.55
N GLU A 278 10.87 -7.51 -6.53
CA GLU A 278 10.54 -8.87 -7.02
C GLU A 278 10.74 -9.91 -5.91
N TYR A 279 11.79 -9.76 -5.09
CA TYR A 279 11.96 -10.60 -3.91
C TYR A 279 10.75 -10.50 -2.97
N PHE A 280 10.28 -9.31 -2.66
CA PHE A 280 9.13 -9.11 -1.80
C PHE A 280 7.85 -9.74 -2.37
N ILE A 281 7.50 -9.44 -3.62
CA ILE A 281 6.25 -9.95 -4.20
C ILE A 281 6.22 -11.47 -4.40
N HIS A 282 7.39 -12.12 -4.41
CA HIS A 282 7.51 -13.57 -4.62
C HIS A 282 7.86 -14.37 -3.37
N ASN A 283 8.45 -13.76 -2.33
CA ASN A 283 8.98 -14.51 -1.17
C ASN A 283 8.47 -13.99 0.18
N ALA A 284 7.79 -12.87 0.24
CA ALA A 284 7.07 -12.46 1.44
C ALA A 284 5.90 -13.40 1.71
N GLY A 285 5.32 -13.30 2.90
CA GLY A 285 4.21 -14.15 3.31
C GLY A 285 4.64 -15.60 3.60
N ASP A 286 3.66 -16.48 3.62
CA ASP A 286 3.85 -17.91 3.90
C ASP A 286 2.95 -18.73 2.97
N PRO A 287 3.53 -19.69 2.20
CA PRO A 287 2.72 -20.60 1.39
C PRO A 287 1.67 -21.39 2.18
N ASN A 288 1.79 -21.48 3.49
CA ASN A 288 0.81 -22.11 4.37
C ASN A 288 0.00 -21.10 5.21
N GLY A 289 0.18 -19.80 4.98
CA GLY A 289 -0.51 -18.69 5.62
C GLY A 289 -1.63 -18.10 4.76
N VAL A 290 -1.97 -16.84 5.01
CA VAL A 290 -3.04 -16.13 4.30
C VAL A 290 -2.65 -15.77 2.87
N ILE A 291 -1.36 -15.50 2.62
CA ILE A 291 -0.85 -15.07 1.32
C ILE A 291 0.54 -15.64 1.05
N ASP A 292 0.77 -16.04 -0.18
CA ASP A 292 2.03 -16.51 -0.75
C ASP A 292 2.57 -15.43 -1.69
N GLY A 293 3.68 -14.81 -1.32
CA GLY A 293 4.17 -13.55 -1.87
C GLY A 293 3.64 -12.33 -1.11
N GLY A 294 4.01 -11.13 -1.54
CA GLY A 294 3.61 -9.86 -0.94
C GLY A 294 3.00 -8.88 -1.93
N ILE A 295 2.31 -7.87 -1.43
CA ILE A 295 1.69 -6.80 -2.21
C ILE A 295 2.50 -5.52 -2.03
N ALA A 296 3.07 -5.00 -3.11
CA ALA A 296 3.78 -3.72 -3.12
C ALA A 296 2.87 -2.60 -3.64
N ILE A 297 2.69 -1.55 -2.82
CA ILE A 297 1.75 -0.44 -3.09
C ILE A 297 2.52 0.88 -3.04
N PHE A 298 2.41 1.68 -4.11
CA PHE A 298 3.16 2.91 -4.30
C PHE A 298 2.26 4.11 -4.57
N ALA A 299 2.70 5.28 -4.12
CA ALA A 299 2.11 6.55 -4.50
C ALA A 299 2.40 6.88 -5.99
N ALA A 300 1.42 7.49 -6.67
CA ALA A 300 1.53 7.81 -8.11
C ALA A 300 2.45 9.01 -8.41
N GLY A 301 2.74 9.84 -7.42
CA GLY A 301 3.47 11.12 -7.56
C GLY A 301 2.54 12.34 -7.55
N ASN A 302 3.13 13.52 -7.29
CA ASN A 302 2.41 14.76 -6.97
C ASN A 302 2.78 15.93 -7.91
N GLU A 303 3.18 15.62 -9.15
CA GLU A 303 3.66 16.63 -10.10
C GLU A 303 2.59 17.09 -11.09
N TYR A 304 1.31 16.68 -10.92
CA TYR A 304 0.26 16.95 -11.92
C TYR A 304 0.65 16.46 -13.34
N ALA A 305 1.39 15.39 -13.42
CA ALA A 305 1.95 14.90 -14.65
C ALA A 305 1.05 13.85 -15.33
N PRO A 306 0.93 13.85 -16.68
CA PRO A 306 0.20 12.82 -17.41
C PRO A 306 1.01 11.52 -17.52
N MET A 307 1.63 11.13 -16.44
CA MET A 307 2.38 9.89 -16.28
C MET A 307 2.65 9.64 -14.80
N VAL A 308 2.21 8.48 -14.28
CA VAL A 308 2.52 8.06 -12.92
C VAL A 308 3.99 7.68 -12.76
N SER A 309 4.50 7.76 -11.55
CA SER A 309 5.91 7.63 -11.23
C SER A 309 6.32 6.17 -10.95
N TYR A 310 7.60 5.84 -11.21
CA TYR A 310 8.20 4.56 -10.81
C TYR A 310 8.65 4.60 -9.34
N PRO A 311 8.62 3.45 -8.63
CA PRO A 311 8.32 2.07 -9.08
C PRO A 311 6.84 1.78 -9.33
N GLY A 312 5.89 2.59 -8.83
CA GLY A 312 4.45 2.32 -8.89
C GLY A 312 3.91 2.09 -10.30
N ALA A 313 4.50 2.75 -11.31
CA ALA A 313 4.15 2.58 -12.71
C ALA A 313 4.37 1.16 -13.26
N TYR A 314 5.27 0.39 -12.65
CA TYR A 314 5.57 -0.98 -13.08
C TYR A 314 4.38 -1.93 -12.81
N GLY A 315 3.99 -2.71 -13.80
CA GLY A 315 2.72 -3.45 -13.81
C GLY A 315 2.52 -4.47 -12.70
N ASP A 316 3.60 -4.96 -12.09
CA ASP A 316 3.52 -5.95 -11.01
C ASP A 316 3.14 -5.35 -9.65
N PHE A 317 3.22 -4.02 -9.50
CA PHE A 317 2.87 -3.31 -8.28
C PHE A 317 1.51 -2.60 -8.41
N ILE A 318 0.97 -2.10 -7.32
CA ILE A 318 -0.21 -1.23 -7.30
C ILE A 318 0.28 0.22 -7.21
N CYS A 319 -0.26 1.07 -8.09
CA CYS A 319 0.01 2.50 -8.11
C CYS A 319 -1.25 3.27 -7.71
N VAL A 320 -1.13 4.18 -6.74
CA VAL A 320 -2.28 4.84 -6.13
C VAL A 320 -2.33 6.32 -6.48
N THR A 321 -3.40 6.72 -7.15
CA THR A 321 -3.74 8.11 -7.47
C THR A 321 -4.61 8.72 -6.38
N ALA A 322 -4.65 10.05 -6.30
CA ALA A 322 -5.33 10.78 -5.23
C ALA A 322 -6.65 11.41 -5.67
N LEU A 323 -7.65 11.33 -4.78
CA LEU A 323 -8.95 11.97 -4.91
C LEU A 323 -9.20 12.98 -3.79
N ASP A 324 -10.05 13.96 -4.10
CA ASP A 324 -10.60 14.95 -3.18
C ASP A 324 -11.95 14.48 -2.54
N PRO A 325 -12.51 15.21 -1.55
CA PRO A 325 -13.77 14.85 -0.90
C PRO A 325 -15.01 14.84 -1.82
N ALA A 326 -14.92 15.35 -3.04
CA ALA A 326 -15.98 15.27 -4.06
C ALA A 326 -15.77 14.12 -5.06
N GLY A 327 -14.77 13.25 -4.85
CA GLY A 327 -14.46 12.13 -5.72
C GLY A 327 -13.84 12.54 -7.06
N LYS A 328 -13.24 13.73 -7.12
CA LYS A 328 -12.49 14.22 -8.28
C LYS A 328 -11.00 14.04 -8.05
N PRO A 329 -10.18 13.90 -9.12
CA PRO A 329 -8.73 13.86 -8.99
C PRO A 329 -8.20 15.06 -8.21
N SER A 330 -7.30 14.83 -7.25
CA SER A 330 -6.59 15.90 -6.53
C SER A 330 -5.72 16.68 -7.50
N CYS A 331 -5.57 18.00 -7.28
CA CYS A 331 -4.94 18.91 -8.23
C CYS A 331 -3.46 18.61 -8.52
N TYR A 332 -2.82 17.84 -7.69
CA TYR A 332 -1.41 17.44 -7.80
C TYR A 332 -1.22 16.03 -8.37
N THR A 333 -2.25 15.17 -8.39
CA THR A 333 -2.05 13.74 -8.69
C THR A 333 -1.53 13.50 -10.09
N ASN A 334 -0.50 12.65 -10.19
CA ASN A 334 -0.10 12.08 -11.47
C ASN A 334 -1.14 11.08 -11.96
N TYR A 335 -1.22 10.89 -13.27
CA TYR A 335 -2.19 10.00 -13.91
C TYR A 335 -1.59 9.41 -15.20
N VAL A 336 -2.22 8.39 -15.79
CA VAL A 336 -1.74 7.62 -16.94
C VAL A 336 -0.59 6.66 -16.59
N SER A 337 -0.84 5.37 -16.73
CA SER A 337 0.22 4.36 -16.67
C SER A 337 1.05 4.38 -17.96
N PRO A 338 2.39 4.55 -17.89
CA PRO A 338 3.26 4.60 -19.07
C PRO A 338 3.30 3.28 -19.85
N SER A 339 3.14 2.16 -19.15
CA SER A 339 3.10 0.82 -19.75
C SER A 339 1.72 0.42 -20.28
N GLY A 340 0.68 1.23 -20.04
CA GLY A 340 -0.70 0.88 -20.30
C GLY A 340 -1.21 -0.24 -19.38
N SER A 341 -0.47 -0.56 -18.33
CA SER A 341 -0.88 -1.55 -17.32
C SER A 341 -2.12 -1.05 -16.56
N LYS A 342 -3.00 -1.99 -16.20
CA LYS A 342 -4.21 -1.69 -15.43
C LYS A 342 -3.95 -1.84 -13.92
N ASN A 343 -2.86 -1.26 -13.42
CA ASN A 343 -2.43 -1.37 -12.03
C ASN A 343 -2.74 -0.13 -11.18
N LEU A 344 -3.58 0.79 -11.69
CA LEU A 344 -3.96 2.01 -11.00
C LEU A 344 -5.20 1.79 -10.13
N ILE A 345 -5.13 2.30 -8.90
CA ILE A 345 -6.25 2.43 -7.96
C ILE A 345 -6.30 3.88 -7.50
N ALA A 346 -7.49 4.46 -7.42
CA ALA A 346 -7.70 5.77 -6.83
C ALA A 346 -8.12 5.64 -5.36
N ALA A 347 -7.69 6.56 -4.52
CA ALA A 347 -8.07 6.62 -3.11
C ALA A 347 -8.06 8.06 -2.57
N PRO A 348 -8.69 8.34 -1.41
CA PRO A 348 -8.66 9.64 -0.76
C PRO A 348 -7.23 10.12 -0.49
N GLY A 349 -6.82 11.23 -1.10
CA GLY A 349 -5.52 11.85 -0.92
C GLY A 349 -5.59 13.28 -0.39
N GLY A 350 -6.78 13.88 -0.45
CA GLY A 350 -7.01 15.26 -0.05
C GLY A 350 -6.77 16.28 -1.17
N ASP A 351 -7.31 17.48 -1.01
CA ASP A 351 -7.05 18.62 -1.88
C ASP A 351 -7.47 19.96 -1.22
N ALA A 352 -6.71 20.41 -0.22
CA ALA A 352 -6.96 21.70 0.42
C ALA A 352 -6.93 22.88 -0.58
N ASN A 353 -6.16 22.76 -1.65
CA ASN A 353 -6.06 23.77 -2.70
C ASN A 353 -7.37 23.95 -3.48
N ALA A 354 -8.13 22.88 -3.70
CA ALA A 354 -9.42 22.99 -4.40
C ALA A 354 -10.55 23.54 -3.52
N PHE A 355 -10.49 23.27 -2.21
CA PHE A 355 -11.55 23.62 -1.27
C PHE A 355 -11.27 24.88 -0.45
N LYS A 356 -10.03 25.36 -0.43
CA LYS A 356 -9.55 26.41 0.48
C LYS A 356 -9.87 26.10 1.95
N ASP A 357 -9.75 24.82 2.31
CA ASP A 357 -9.98 24.32 3.66
C ASP A 357 -9.10 23.10 3.94
N GLU A 358 -8.31 23.18 5.00
CA GLU A 358 -7.41 22.08 5.41
C GLU A 358 -8.18 20.78 5.73
N LYS A 359 -9.45 20.85 6.08
CA LYS A 359 -10.28 19.67 6.34
C LYS A 359 -10.56 18.84 5.08
N ALA A 360 -10.31 19.39 3.88
CA ALA A 360 -10.33 18.63 2.63
C ALA A 360 -9.12 17.72 2.48
N SER A 361 -8.08 17.91 3.29
CA SER A 361 -6.91 17.02 3.41
C SER A 361 -7.24 15.78 4.23
N ILE A 362 -6.26 14.89 4.37
CA ILE A 362 -6.39 13.66 5.15
C ILE A 362 -5.89 13.90 6.58
N LEU A 363 -6.74 13.64 7.56
CA LEU A 363 -6.39 13.68 8.99
C LEU A 363 -5.79 12.35 9.42
N SER A 364 -4.62 12.40 10.09
CA SER A 364 -3.99 11.20 10.65
C SER A 364 -3.09 11.52 11.84
N THR A 365 -2.48 10.49 12.44
CA THR A 365 -1.52 10.58 13.55
C THR A 365 -0.24 11.28 13.12
N MET A 366 0.35 12.07 14.01
CA MET A 366 1.60 12.77 13.77
C MET A 366 2.44 12.93 15.04
N PRO A 367 3.79 12.99 14.93
CA PRO A 367 4.59 13.58 15.99
C PRO A 367 4.24 15.05 16.15
N ASN A 368 4.11 15.52 17.35
CA ASN A 368 3.71 16.91 17.60
C ASN A 368 4.72 17.94 17.08
N SER A 369 6.00 17.57 17.02
CA SER A 369 7.07 18.40 16.42
C SER A 369 6.86 18.73 14.95
N ALA A 370 6.09 17.91 14.22
CA ALA A 370 5.80 18.08 12.80
C ALA A 370 4.56 18.95 12.53
N ILE A 371 3.86 19.42 13.58
CA ILE A 371 2.63 20.21 13.47
C ILE A 371 2.96 21.70 13.59
N GLU A 372 2.41 22.51 12.68
CA GLU A 372 2.57 23.97 12.68
C GLU A 372 1.94 24.61 13.93
N GLY A 373 2.67 25.49 14.60
CA GLY A 373 2.20 26.23 15.76
C GLY A 373 1.88 25.38 16.99
N SER A 374 2.34 24.13 17.02
CA SER A 374 2.15 23.27 18.19
C SER A 374 3.00 23.74 19.38
N ASP A 375 2.37 23.81 20.55
CA ASP A 375 2.97 24.12 21.84
C ASP A 375 3.36 22.87 22.65
N LEU A 376 3.08 21.68 22.10
CA LEU A 376 3.42 20.40 22.71
C LEU A 376 4.89 20.04 22.48
N THR A 377 5.43 19.17 23.31
CA THR A 377 6.80 18.66 23.14
C THR A 377 6.90 17.73 21.93
N ALA A 378 8.08 17.60 21.35
CA ALA A 378 8.33 16.74 20.18
C ALA A 378 7.96 15.26 20.40
N SER A 379 8.02 14.79 21.66
CA SER A 379 7.71 13.41 22.04
C SER A 379 6.22 13.14 22.30
N GLN A 380 5.36 14.14 22.16
CA GLN A 380 3.92 13.97 22.37
C GLN A 380 3.22 13.55 21.09
N SER A 381 2.15 12.76 21.25
CA SER A 381 1.23 12.39 20.17
C SER A 381 0.47 13.60 19.66
N GLY A 382 0.25 13.66 18.38
CA GLY A 382 -0.48 14.72 17.70
C GLY A 382 -1.30 14.17 16.52
N TYR A 383 -2.11 15.06 15.94
CA TYR A 383 -2.94 14.75 14.78
C TYR A 383 -2.90 15.93 13.82
N GLY A 384 -2.74 15.65 12.53
CA GLY A 384 -2.59 16.70 11.53
C GLY A 384 -3.12 16.30 10.16
N TYR A 385 -3.30 17.31 9.32
CA TYR A 385 -3.78 17.19 7.96
C TYR A 385 -2.64 17.22 6.96
N MET A 386 -2.63 16.29 6.02
CA MET A 386 -1.70 16.25 4.89
C MET A 386 -2.44 15.93 3.59
N ASP A 387 -1.93 16.46 2.47
CA ASP A 387 -2.36 16.17 1.11
C ASP A 387 -1.28 15.39 0.36
N GLY A 388 -1.67 14.46 -0.47
CA GLY A 388 -0.73 13.76 -1.36
C GLY A 388 -1.24 12.42 -1.85
N THR A 389 -0.68 11.94 -2.96
CA THR A 389 -0.79 10.52 -3.32
C THR A 389 -0.17 9.64 -2.23
N SER A 390 0.72 10.23 -1.41
CA SER A 390 1.26 9.64 -0.18
C SER A 390 0.20 9.33 0.87
N MET A 391 -0.92 10.06 0.91
CA MET A 391 -2.05 9.82 1.83
C MET A 391 -3.09 8.91 1.18
N ALA A 392 -3.19 8.93 -0.15
CA ALA A 392 -4.02 7.97 -0.89
C ALA A 392 -3.46 6.53 -0.80
N CYS A 393 -2.17 6.36 -0.92
CA CYS A 393 -1.47 5.08 -0.86
C CYS A 393 -1.81 4.25 0.39
N PRO A 394 -1.72 4.79 1.63
CA PRO A 394 -2.07 4.04 2.83
C PRO A 394 -3.55 3.69 2.96
N HIS A 395 -4.46 4.39 2.29
CA HIS A 395 -5.86 3.95 2.22
C HIS A 395 -5.97 2.62 1.48
N VAL A 396 -5.26 2.45 0.37
CA VAL A 396 -5.23 1.18 -0.36
C VAL A 396 -4.52 0.09 0.44
N SER A 397 -3.40 0.41 1.09
CA SER A 397 -2.69 -0.53 1.97
C SER A 397 -3.52 -0.97 3.17
N GLY A 398 -4.27 -0.04 3.77
CA GLY A 398 -5.21 -0.33 4.86
C GLY A 398 -6.36 -1.24 4.42
N VAL A 399 -6.94 -0.97 3.25
CA VAL A 399 -8.00 -1.83 2.68
C VAL A 399 -7.46 -3.21 2.30
N ALA A 400 -6.23 -3.30 1.76
CA ALA A 400 -5.56 -4.57 1.48
C ALA A 400 -5.31 -5.36 2.79
N ALA A 401 -4.83 -4.68 3.83
CA ALA A 401 -4.60 -5.27 5.15
C ALA A 401 -5.91 -5.76 5.80
N LEU A 402 -6.99 -4.99 5.68
CA LEU A 402 -8.33 -5.39 6.13
C LEU A 402 -8.84 -6.62 5.37
N GLY A 403 -8.63 -6.65 4.06
CA GLY A 403 -8.97 -7.80 3.21
C GLY A 403 -8.21 -9.07 3.61
N LEU A 404 -6.88 -8.99 3.79
CA LEU A 404 -6.09 -10.13 4.27
C LEU A 404 -6.49 -10.56 5.68
N SER A 405 -6.83 -9.61 6.58
CA SER A 405 -7.37 -9.93 7.90
C SER A 405 -8.67 -10.72 7.81
N TYR A 406 -9.55 -10.35 6.88
CA TYR A 406 -10.80 -11.08 6.67
C TYR A 406 -10.57 -12.45 6.01
N ALA A 407 -9.63 -12.54 5.06
CA ALA A 407 -9.21 -13.81 4.49
C ALA A 407 -8.64 -14.75 5.58
N ALA A 408 -7.82 -14.23 6.50
CA ALA A 408 -7.32 -14.96 7.66
C ALA A 408 -8.45 -15.48 8.55
N LYS A 409 -9.42 -14.62 8.89
CA LYS A 409 -10.62 -15.01 9.66
C LYS A 409 -11.41 -16.13 8.98
N LEU A 410 -11.50 -16.13 7.65
CA LEU A 410 -12.16 -17.17 6.85
C LEU A 410 -11.25 -18.34 6.49
N ARG A 411 -9.97 -18.31 6.91
CA ARG A 411 -8.93 -19.30 6.56
C ARG A 411 -8.75 -19.48 5.05
N LYS A 412 -8.87 -18.39 4.30
CA LYS A 412 -8.63 -18.37 2.86
C LYS A 412 -7.19 -18.00 2.57
N HIS A 413 -6.62 -18.66 1.57
CA HIS A 413 -5.26 -18.43 1.12
C HIS A 413 -5.26 -17.84 -0.29
N TYR A 414 -4.35 -16.88 -0.54
CA TYR A 414 -4.17 -16.23 -1.82
C TYR A 414 -2.72 -16.31 -2.29
N ARG A 415 -2.50 -16.29 -3.61
CA ARG A 415 -1.25 -15.80 -4.16
C ARG A 415 -1.29 -14.28 -4.20
N ALA A 416 -0.12 -13.64 -4.07
CA ALA A 416 -0.03 -12.18 -4.13
C ALA A 416 -0.61 -11.61 -5.42
N SER A 417 -0.38 -12.25 -6.59
CA SER A 417 -0.96 -11.83 -7.87
C SER A 417 -2.48 -11.86 -7.87
N ASP A 418 -3.08 -12.92 -7.30
CA ASP A 418 -4.54 -13.08 -7.27
C ASP A 418 -5.19 -12.08 -6.33
N PHE A 419 -4.54 -11.81 -5.19
CA PHE A 419 -5.02 -10.80 -4.25
C PHE A 419 -4.87 -9.39 -4.80
N LYS A 420 -3.78 -9.09 -5.54
CA LYS A 420 -3.63 -7.85 -6.30
C LYS A 420 -4.77 -7.66 -7.29
N ASP A 421 -5.07 -8.69 -8.09
CA ASP A 421 -6.17 -8.65 -9.07
C ASP A 421 -7.53 -8.46 -8.38
N LEU A 422 -7.75 -9.07 -7.21
CA LEU A 422 -8.94 -8.86 -6.39
C LEU A 422 -9.07 -7.40 -5.95
N LEU A 423 -7.99 -6.77 -5.49
CA LEU A 423 -7.99 -5.35 -5.11
C LEU A 423 -8.32 -4.46 -6.32
N LEU A 424 -7.69 -4.71 -7.48
CA LEU A 424 -7.92 -3.97 -8.72
C LEU A 424 -9.36 -4.13 -9.24
N ALA A 425 -10.02 -5.24 -8.95
CA ALA A 425 -11.42 -5.49 -9.28
C ALA A 425 -12.41 -4.93 -8.25
N SER A 426 -11.94 -4.57 -7.05
CA SER A 426 -12.77 -4.10 -5.93
C SER A 426 -12.81 -2.58 -5.86
N VAL A 427 -13.13 -1.94 -6.98
CA VAL A 427 -13.13 -0.48 -7.11
C VAL A 427 -14.46 0.03 -7.66
N ARG A 428 -14.82 1.26 -7.28
CA ARG A 428 -15.99 1.98 -7.82
C ARG A 428 -15.58 2.85 -9.01
N ASP A 429 -16.42 2.89 -10.02
CA ASP A 429 -16.21 3.71 -11.22
C ASP A 429 -16.30 5.21 -10.90
N LEU A 430 -15.38 5.98 -11.46
CA LEU A 430 -15.28 7.43 -11.32
C LEU A 430 -15.65 8.19 -12.60
N SER A 431 -16.01 7.51 -13.69
CA SER A 431 -16.19 8.11 -15.01
C SER A 431 -17.25 9.23 -15.02
N GLY A 432 -18.28 9.12 -14.17
CA GLY A 432 -19.32 10.14 -13.98
C GLY A 432 -18.81 11.46 -13.42
N ASN A 433 -17.70 11.47 -12.68
CA ASN A 433 -17.11 12.65 -12.05
C ASN A 433 -16.09 13.36 -12.94
N LEU A 434 -15.81 12.81 -14.12
CA LEU A 434 -14.73 13.25 -15.00
C LEU A 434 -15.24 13.92 -16.29
N SER A 435 -16.38 14.61 -16.21
CA SER A 435 -17.04 15.23 -17.38
C SER A 435 -16.62 16.66 -17.67
N ASP A 436 -16.22 17.42 -16.63
CA ASP A 436 -16.06 18.86 -16.66
C ASP A 436 -14.63 19.32 -16.32
N GLU A 437 -14.50 20.56 -15.91
CA GLU A 437 -13.29 21.14 -15.33
C GLU A 437 -13.42 21.19 -13.79
N LYS A 438 -12.25 21.14 -13.11
CA LYS A 438 -12.12 21.40 -11.67
C LYS A 438 -11.27 22.64 -11.48
N SER A 439 -11.69 23.55 -10.63
CA SER A 439 -10.91 24.71 -10.20
C SER A 439 -10.13 24.43 -8.93
N TYR A 440 -8.93 25.01 -8.82
CA TYR A 440 -8.12 24.98 -7.61
C TYR A 440 -7.25 26.24 -7.50
N TRP A 441 -6.69 26.48 -6.30
CA TRP A 441 -5.81 27.62 -6.01
C TRP A 441 -4.43 27.10 -5.64
N GLU A 442 -3.47 27.29 -6.54
CA GLU A 442 -2.14 26.75 -6.36
C GLU A 442 -1.44 27.33 -5.12
N ASN A 443 -0.93 26.45 -4.26
CA ASN A 443 -0.28 26.83 -2.98
C ASN A 443 -1.16 27.67 -2.03
N TRP A 444 -2.49 27.49 -2.05
CA TRP A 444 -3.40 28.23 -1.18
C TRP A 444 -2.96 28.20 0.30
N GLY A 445 -2.58 27.07 0.84
CA GLY A 445 -2.12 26.92 2.22
C GLY A 445 -0.89 27.77 2.60
N SER A 446 -0.11 28.21 1.60
CA SER A 446 1.09 29.04 1.80
C SER A 446 0.87 30.52 1.52
N VAL A 447 0.04 30.86 0.50
CA VAL A 447 -0.14 32.25 0.03
C VAL A 447 -1.55 32.79 0.24
N GLY A 448 -2.48 31.96 0.74
CA GLY A 448 -3.84 32.38 1.06
C GLY A 448 -4.62 32.89 -0.15
N GLU A 449 -5.36 33.99 0.01
CA GLU A 449 -6.20 34.59 -1.03
C GLU A 449 -5.42 35.12 -2.26
N ALA A 450 -4.09 35.23 -2.18
CA ALA A 450 -3.24 35.60 -3.32
C ALA A 450 -2.88 34.38 -4.21
N ALA A 451 -3.36 33.19 -3.89
CA ALA A 451 -3.07 31.97 -4.65
C ALA A 451 -3.57 32.08 -6.11
N PRO A 452 -2.77 31.68 -7.11
CA PRO A 452 -3.21 31.61 -8.49
C PRO A 452 -4.40 30.64 -8.64
N HIS A 453 -5.45 31.09 -9.35
CA HIS A 453 -6.61 30.27 -9.67
C HIS A 453 -6.39 29.53 -10.99
N LEU A 454 -6.36 28.22 -10.92
CA LEU A 454 -6.08 27.32 -12.05
C LEU A 454 -7.25 26.38 -12.31
N ARG A 455 -7.23 25.69 -13.45
CA ARG A 455 -8.24 24.71 -13.84
C ARG A 455 -7.62 23.43 -14.35
N MET A 456 -8.24 22.31 -13.99
CA MET A 456 -7.91 20.97 -14.45
C MET A 456 -8.92 20.48 -15.48
N ASN A 457 -8.47 19.87 -16.55
CA ASN A 457 -9.30 19.18 -17.53
C ASN A 457 -9.60 17.76 -17.06
N LEU A 458 -10.72 17.52 -16.40
CA LEU A 458 -11.09 16.22 -15.85
C LEU A 458 -11.28 15.11 -16.89
N PRO A 459 -11.79 15.34 -18.12
CA PRO A 459 -11.84 14.35 -19.18
C PRO A 459 -10.52 13.65 -19.47
N ALA A 460 -9.36 14.30 -19.25
CA ALA A 460 -8.03 13.70 -19.44
C ALA A 460 -7.74 12.55 -18.46
N TYR A 461 -8.46 12.48 -17.35
CA TYR A 461 -8.30 11.46 -16.31
C TYR A 461 -9.13 10.20 -16.54
N ARG A 462 -10.09 10.22 -17.48
CA ARG A 462 -10.96 9.07 -17.76
C ARG A 462 -10.14 7.84 -18.17
N GLY A 463 -10.31 6.73 -17.43
CA GLY A 463 -9.57 5.50 -17.64
C GLY A 463 -8.09 5.56 -17.24
N ASN A 464 -7.62 6.69 -16.70
CA ASN A 464 -6.21 6.99 -16.45
C ASN A 464 -5.84 7.17 -14.98
N ILE A 465 -6.80 7.00 -14.04
CA ILE A 465 -6.57 7.13 -12.59
C ILE A 465 -6.96 5.89 -11.79
N GLY A 466 -7.48 4.86 -12.44
CA GLY A 466 -8.11 3.72 -11.76
C GLY A 466 -9.51 4.05 -11.24
N GLY A 467 -10.12 3.11 -10.53
CA GLY A 467 -11.36 3.31 -9.77
C GLY A 467 -11.08 3.55 -8.29
N LEU A 468 -12.05 4.11 -7.56
CA LEU A 468 -11.95 4.34 -6.11
C LEU A 468 -12.04 3.00 -5.37
N ILE A 469 -11.02 2.67 -4.59
CA ILE A 469 -10.99 1.43 -3.80
C ILE A 469 -12.20 1.34 -2.86
N ASP A 470 -12.76 0.15 -2.70
CA ASP A 470 -13.94 -0.11 -1.89
C ASP A 470 -13.71 -1.29 -0.94
N ALA A 471 -13.59 -1.00 0.35
CA ALA A 471 -13.31 -2.02 1.38
C ALA A 471 -14.44 -3.06 1.48
N GLN A 472 -15.70 -2.63 1.36
CA GLN A 472 -16.83 -3.56 1.40
C GLN A 472 -16.80 -4.51 0.20
N ALA A 473 -16.46 -3.99 -1.01
CA ALA A 473 -16.32 -4.83 -2.21
C ALA A 473 -15.16 -5.82 -2.08
N VAL A 474 -14.02 -5.41 -1.49
CA VAL A 474 -12.91 -6.33 -1.19
C VAL A 474 -13.37 -7.48 -0.32
N LEU A 475 -14.04 -7.20 0.80
CA LEU A 475 -14.53 -8.26 1.70
C LEU A 475 -15.60 -9.13 1.03
N ALA A 476 -16.48 -8.53 0.24
CA ALA A 476 -17.51 -9.26 -0.51
C ALA A 476 -16.91 -10.16 -1.61
N ASN A 477 -15.83 -9.72 -2.27
CA ASN A 477 -15.09 -10.57 -3.21
C ASN A 477 -14.38 -11.72 -2.50
N ILE A 478 -13.88 -11.50 -1.28
CA ILE A 478 -13.23 -12.55 -0.47
C ILE A 478 -14.24 -13.62 -0.03
N ASP A 479 -15.41 -13.26 0.48
CA ASP A 479 -16.42 -14.23 0.94
C ASP A 479 -17.35 -14.73 -0.17
N GLY A 480 -17.26 -14.15 -1.36
CA GLY A 480 -18.09 -14.51 -2.52
C GLY A 480 -19.52 -13.96 -2.44
N SER A 481 -19.79 -12.96 -1.60
CA SER A 481 -21.11 -12.33 -1.47
C SER A 481 -21.35 -11.20 -2.49
N ASN A 482 -20.34 -10.84 -3.28
CA ASN A 482 -20.48 -9.81 -4.31
C ASN A 482 -21.09 -10.41 -5.58
N PHE A 483 -22.35 -10.06 -5.85
CA PHE A 483 -23.05 -10.44 -7.08
C PHE A 483 -23.14 -9.23 -8.02
N GLY A 484 -22.56 -9.36 -9.24
CA GLY A 484 -23.05 -8.63 -10.39
C GLY A 484 -22.40 -7.29 -10.74
N ALA A 485 -21.27 -6.87 -10.16
CA ALA A 485 -20.62 -5.60 -10.54
C ALA A 485 -19.46 -5.74 -11.54
N GLN A 486 -18.81 -6.91 -11.62
CA GLN A 486 -17.77 -7.23 -12.60
C GLN A 486 -17.87 -8.73 -12.94
N PRO A 487 -17.50 -9.17 -14.14
CA PRO A 487 -17.37 -10.60 -14.42
C PRO A 487 -16.25 -11.16 -13.51
N MET A 488 -16.66 -11.83 -12.45
CA MET A 488 -15.72 -12.49 -11.54
C MET A 488 -14.92 -13.52 -12.36
N ARG A 489 -13.62 -13.58 -12.12
CA ARG A 489 -12.78 -14.64 -12.68
C ARG A 489 -12.96 -15.90 -11.86
N VAL A 490 -12.82 -17.05 -12.52
CA VAL A 490 -12.67 -18.32 -11.81
C VAL A 490 -11.43 -18.22 -10.93
N PRO A 491 -11.56 -18.35 -9.60
CA PRO A 491 -10.43 -18.19 -8.70
C PRO A 491 -9.43 -19.34 -8.87
N ASN A 492 -8.17 -19.08 -8.53
CA ASN A 492 -7.25 -20.17 -8.30
C ASN A 492 -7.74 -21.02 -7.12
N VAL A 493 -7.57 -22.32 -7.22
CA VAL A 493 -8.08 -23.28 -6.26
C VAL A 493 -6.93 -23.85 -5.44
N TYR A 494 -7.02 -23.69 -4.14
CA TYR A 494 -6.13 -24.34 -3.17
C TYR A 494 -6.89 -25.47 -2.50
N VAL A 495 -6.37 -26.67 -2.56
CA VAL A 495 -7.02 -27.85 -2.00
C VAL A 495 -6.02 -28.71 -1.25
N ALA A 496 -6.40 -29.23 -0.09
CA ALA A 496 -5.58 -30.20 0.64
C ALA A 496 -5.52 -31.54 -0.11
N LEU A 497 -4.41 -32.24 0.05
CA LEU A 497 -4.29 -33.60 -0.48
C LEU A 497 -5.45 -34.47 0.06
N ASP A 498 -6.09 -35.22 -0.81
CA ASP A 498 -7.28 -36.06 -0.54
C ASP A 498 -8.57 -35.30 -0.20
N ALA A 499 -8.55 -33.97 -0.09
CA ALA A 499 -9.75 -33.15 0.11
C ALA A 499 -10.37 -32.73 -1.25
N THR A 500 -11.58 -32.14 -1.16
CA THR A 500 -12.30 -31.61 -2.32
C THR A 500 -12.77 -30.20 -2.00
N GLU A 501 -12.43 -29.25 -2.88
CA GLU A 501 -12.94 -27.88 -2.91
C GLU A 501 -13.99 -27.73 -4.01
N THR A 502 -14.97 -26.85 -3.77
CA THR A 502 -16.05 -26.59 -4.72
C THR A 502 -16.10 -25.11 -5.08
N VAL A 503 -15.90 -24.79 -6.34
CA VAL A 503 -16.09 -23.45 -6.89
C VAL A 503 -17.50 -23.36 -7.46
N ASN A 504 -18.32 -22.47 -6.88
CA ASN A 504 -19.67 -22.23 -7.37
C ASN A 504 -19.64 -21.19 -8.51
N LEU A 505 -19.69 -21.67 -9.75
CA LEU A 505 -19.63 -20.83 -10.94
C LEU A 505 -20.88 -19.96 -11.15
N ASN A 506 -22.02 -20.25 -10.49
CA ASN A 506 -23.17 -19.35 -10.50
C ASN A 506 -22.90 -18.02 -9.80
N ARG A 507 -21.83 -17.94 -9.00
CA ARG A 507 -21.37 -16.68 -8.40
C ARG A 507 -20.43 -15.88 -9.31
N ILE A 508 -19.98 -16.49 -10.40
CA ILE A 508 -18.95 -15.96 -11.30
C ILE A 508 -19.57 -15.57 -12.63
N TYR A 509 -20.52 -16.36 -13.10
CA TYR A 509 -21.20 -16.14 -14.37
C TYR A 509 -22.46 -15.29 -14.18
N ALA A 510 -22.81 -14.55 -15.24
CA ALA A 510 -24.10 -13.87 -15.31
C ALA A 510 -25.26 -14.88 -15.30
N ASP A 511 -26.46 -14.41 -14.98
CA ASP A 511 -27.67 -15.22 -15.03
C ASP A 511 -27.81 -15.91 -16.41
N ASN A 512 -28.18 -17.20 -16.41
CA ASN A 512 -28.30 -18.06 -17.56
C ASN A 512 -27.00 -18.46 -18.28
N VAL A 513 -25.82 -18.09 -17.76
CA VAL A 513 -24.54 -18.57 -18.27
C VAL A 513 -24.12 -19.81 -17.49
N THR A 514 -23.78 -20.88 -18.19
CA THR A 514 -23.37 -22.15 -17.57
C THR A 514 -21.99 -22.56 -18.03
N ALA A 515 -21.24 -23.26 -17.16
CA ALA A 515 -20.01 -23.92 -17.57
C ALA A 515 -20.35 -25.12 -18.48
N THR A 516 -19.66 -25.24 -19.61
CA THR A 516 -19.89 -26.28 -20.60
C THR A 516 -18.76 -27.29 -20.69
N GLU A 517 -17.52 -26.86 -20.38
CA GLU A 517 -16.33 -27.68 -20.52
C GLU A 517 -15.27 -27.26 -19.52
N PHE A 518 -14.45 -28.18 -19.08
CA PHE A 518 -13.25 -27.91 -18.31
C PHE A 518 -12.06 -28.72 -18.82
N ASN A 519 -10.85 -28.22 -18.61
CA ASN A 519 -9.61 -28.93 -18.91
C ASN A 519 -8.61 -28.77 -17.76
N VAL A 520 -7.82 -29.80 -17.48
CA VAL A 520 -6.73 -29.82 -16.49
C VAL A 520 -5.48 -30.32 -17.18
N VAL A 521 -4.41 -29.54 -17.12
CA VAL A 521 -3.15 -29.85 -17.83
C VAL A 521 -2.48 -31.09 -17.25
N ASP A 522 -2.43 -31.22 -15.92
CA ASP A 522 -1.92 -32.41 -15.22
C ASP A 522 -2.97 -32.99 -14.27
N SER A 523 -3.73 -33.95 -14.77
CA SER A 523 -4.80 -34.63 -14.01
C SER A 523 -4.27 -35.56 -12.90
N SER A 524 -2.95 -35.82 -12.84
CA SER A 524 -2.35 -36.55 -11.72
C SER A 524 -2.27 -35.73 -10.45
N ILE A 525 -2.28 -34.39 -10.56
CA ILE A 525 -2.23 -33.45 -9.42
C ILE A 525 -3.61 -33.23 -8.85
N ALA A 526 -4.61 -33.03 -9.69
CA ALA A 526 -5.99 -32.77 -9.25
C ALA A 526 -7.00 -33.44 -10.19
N ALA A 527 -8.00 -34.08 -9.61
CA ALA A 527 -9.18 -34.54 -10.32
C ALA A 527 -10.27 -33.47 -10.26
N VAL A 528 -10.77 -33.07 -11.43
CA VAL A 528 -11.82 -32.05 -11.54
C VAL A 528 -13.08 -32.65 -12.12
N SER A 529 -14.23 -32.24 -11.61
CA SER A 529 -15.54 -32.56 -12.16
C SER A 529 -16.46 -31.33 -12.14
N LEU A 530 -17.36 -31.27 -13.10
CA LEU A 530 -18.30 -30.18 -13.29
C LEU A 530 -19.74 -30.73 -13.24
N ASP A 531 -20.56 -30.18 -12.35
CA ASP A 531 -21.96 -30.55 -12.23
C ASP A 531 -22.77 -29.30 -11.80
N ASN A 532 -23.78 -28.93 -12.59
CA ASN A 532 -24.69 -27.80 -12.29
C ASN A 532 -23.96 -26.49 -11.91
N ASN A 533 -22.96 -26.08 -12.67
CA ASN A 533 -22.10 -24.95 -12.37
C ASN A 533 -21.30 -25.08 -11.03
N GLN A 534 -21.19 -26.29 -10.48
CA GLN A 534 -20.30 -26.60 -9.37
C GLN A 534 -19.03 -27.26 -9.90
N LEU A 535 -17.91 -26.55 -9.88
CA LEU A 535 -16.62 -27.10 -10.25
C LEU A 535 -15.99 -27.71 -9.00
N LYS A 536 -15.95 -29.04 -8.93
CA LYS A 536 -15.35 -29.78 -7.81
C LYS A 536 -13.92 -30.15 -8.14
N VAL A 537 -12.99 -29.76 -7.29
CA VAL A 537 -11.54 -29.99 -7.45
C VAL A 537 -11.07 -30.85 -6.29
N LYS A 538 -10.66 -32.09 -6.57
CA LYS A 538 -10.07 -33.00 -5.59
C LYS A 538 -8.57 -33.05 -5.74
N GLY A 539 -7.83 -32.76 -4.66
CA GLY A 539 -6.37 -32.89 -4.61
C GLY A 539 -5.93 -34.36 -4.59
N THR A 540 -5.12 -34.78 -5.55
CA THR A 540 -4.68 -36.18 -5.69
C THR A 540 -3.19 -36.37 -5.48
N LYS A 541 -2.38 -35.32 -5.73
CA LYS A 541 -0.93 -35.31 -5.54
C LYS A 541 -0.48 -33.88 -5.23
N VAL A 542 0.42 -33.73 -4.26
CA VAL A 542 1.02 -32.41 -3.96
C VAL A 542 1.71 -31.84 -5.19
N GLY A 543 1.36 -30.61 -5.56
CA GLY A 543 1.87 -29.93 -6.74
C GLY A 543 0.94 -28.82 -7.23
N THR A 544 1.28 -28.26 -8.38
CA THR A 544 0.52 -27.18 -9.01
C THR A 544 0.27 -27.54 -10.48
N THR A 545 -0.97 -27.33 -10.95
CA THR A 545 -1.36 -27.53 -12.35
C THR A 545 -2.20 -26.38 -12.84
N LYS A 546 -2.19 -26.10 -14.15
CA LYS A 546 -3.14 -25.19 -14.80
C LYS A 546 -4.43 -25.92 -15.14
N ALA A 547 -5.52 -25.19 -15.06
CA ALA A 547 -6.83 -25.65 -15.50
C ALA A 547 -7.56 -24.52 -16.24
N SER A 548 -8.60 -24.87 -16.97
CA SER A 548 -9.48 -23.92 -17.61
C SER A 548 -10.92 -24.39 -17.57
N VAL A 549 -11.85 -23.44 -17.61
CA VAL A 549 -13.28 -23.70 -17.75
C VAL A 549 -13.85 -22.82 -18.86
N THR A 550 -14.67 -23.39 -19.73
CA THR A 550 -15.35 -22.70 -20.83
C THR A 550 -16.83 -22.57 -20.47
N ASN A 551 -17.43 -21.43 -20.72
CA ASN A 551 -18.84 -21.18 -20.46
C ASN A 551 -19.69 -21.28 -21.75
N SER A 552 -21.01 -21.20 -21.59
CA SER A 552 -21.99 -21.27 -22.70
C SER A 552 -21.85 -20.15 -23.74
N ASP A 553 -21.15 -19.05 -23.40
CA ASP A 553 -20.84 -17.97 -24.34
C ASP A 553 -19.55 -18.24 -25.14
N GLY A 554 -18.92 -19.40 -24.93
CA GLY A 554 -17.65 -19.77 -25.56
C GLY A 554 -16.44 -19.08 -24.99
N LYS A 555 -16.56 -18.40 -23.83
CA LYS A 555 -15.45 -17.75 -23.14
C LYS A 555 -14.72 -18.74 -22.23
N THR A 556 -13.43 -18.88 -22.44
CA THR A 556 -12.56 -19.73 -21.62
C THR A 556 -11.80 -18.88 -20.60
N GLN A 557 -11.79 -19.31 -19.34
CA GLN A 557 -10.99 -18.73 -18.28
C GLN A 557 -9.99 -19.74 -17.75
N GLU A 558 -8.72 -19.32 -17.65
CA GLU A 558 -7.65 -20.11 -17.04
C GLU A 558 -7.55 -19.79 -15.55
N PHE A 559 -7.23 -20.80 -14.75
CA PHE A 559 -6.94 -20.71 -13.33
C PHE A 559 -5.90 -21.76 -12.94
N VAL A 560 -5.39 -21.67 -11.72
CA VAL A 560 -4.37 -22.59 -11.21
C VAL A 560 -4.95 -23.40 -10.06
N ILE A 561 -4.64 -24.69 -10.03
CA ILE A 561 -4.94 -25.58 -8.91
C ILE A 561 -3.63 -25.90 -8.19
N THR A 562 -3.59 -25.64 -6.89
CA THR A 562 -2.47 -26.00 -6.02
C THR A 562 -2.93 -26.98 -4.96
N VAL A 563 -2.34 -28.16 -4.96
CA VAL A 563 -2.59 -29.22 -3.97
C VAL A 563 -1.47 -29.20 -2.92
N ARG A 564 -1.83 -29.12 -1.65
CA ARG A 564 -0.88 -29.07 -0.52
C ARG A 564 -1.20 -30.15 0.51
N LYS A 565 -0.20 -30.48 1.34
CA LYS A 565 -0.50 -31.23 2.58
C LYS A 565 -1.29 -30.30 3.50
N ALA A 566 -2.33 -30.83 4.13
CA ALA A 566 -3.04 -30.10 5.17
C ALA A 566 -2.05 -29.73 6.29
N THR A 567 -2.08 -28.46 6.70
CA THR A 567 -1.33 -27.98 7.86
C THR A 567 -2.16 -28.20 9.11
N GLY A 568 -1.55 -28.63 10.22
CA GLY A 568 -2.29 -28.88 11.48
C GLY A 568 -2.98 -27.66 12.09
N ASN A 569 -2.75 -26.46 11.55
CA ASN A 569 -3.35 -25.19 11.96
C ASN A 569 -4.61 -24.82 11.13
N GLY A 570 -5.03 -25.66 10.20
CA GLY A 570 -6.23 -25.47 9.38
C GLY A 570 -6.09 -24.53 8.18
N TRP A 571 -4.88 -24.08 7.82
CA TRP A 571 -4.58 -23.43 6.53
C TRP A 571 -4.39 -24.47 5.42
N MET A 572 -4.86 -24.15 4.22
CA MET A 572 -4.69 -24.98 3.03
C MET A 572 -3.73 -24.34 2.04
#